data_c361c97d0cbb64168f5d2561810d9e4d
#
_entry.id   c361c97d0cbb64168f5d2561810d9e4d
#
_cell.length_a   1.000
_cell.length_b   1.000
_cell.length_c   1.000
_cell.angle_alpha   90.00
_cell.angle_beta   90.00
_cell.angle_gamma   90.00
#
_symmetry.space_group_name_H-M   'P 1'
#
loop_
_entity.id
_entity.type
_entity.pdbx_description
1 polymer ?
#
loop_
_entity_poly.entity_id
_entity_poly.type
_entity_poly.pdbx_seq_one_letter_code
_entity_poly.pdbx_strand_id
1 'polypeptide(L)'
;MKMNNLGSVEVAETGGGFFGFISDHRRVINIALTLLGLVVIVLYYYCGSSCLYLAGNVLGVDLKLWGVAFLWLLTMLVLFRMHTFCCFLVSVGLGGEIFLVGYQIFHRTYCPFCLILALIVFALFVMNLNKKKLTLILLSVALGLVFLSAFFQSVPLKIE
;
A
#
# COMPACT_ATOMS: atom_id res chain seq x y z
N MET A 1 56.39 5.25 9.39
CA MET A 1 55.50 4.44 10.22
C MET A 1 54.28 4.10 9.38
N LYS A 2 54.21 2.86 8.92
CA LYS A 2 53.09 2.31 8.16
C LYS A 2 52.03 1.85 9.15
N MET A 3 50.84 2.43 9.12
CA MET A 3 49.68 1.89 9.83
C MET A 3 48.77 1.12 8.86
N ASN A 4 48.59 -0.13 9.20
CA ASN A 4 47.97 -1.19 8.45
C ASN A 4 46.49 -0.93 8.18
N ASN A 5 46.08 -1.13 6.93
CA ASN A 5 44.73 -1.46 6.54
C ASN A 5 44.29 -2.75 7.21
N LEU A 6 43.43 -2.64 8.22
CA LEU A 6 42.61 -3.76 8.68
C LEU A 6 41.49 -3.95 7.70
N GLY A 7 41.56 -5.03 6.94
CA GLY A 7 40.57 -5.46 5.98
C GLY A 7 39.21 -5.60 6.65
N SER A 8 38.25 -4.86 6.15
CA SER A 8 36.84 -5.14 6.32
C SER A 8 36.57 -6.49 5.64
N VAL A 9 36.34 -7.51 6.45
CA VAL A 9 35.80 -8.79 5.99
C VAL A 9 34.39 -8.50 5.45
N GLU A 10 34.31 -8.44 4.12
CA GLU A 10 33.05 -8.51 3.41
C GLU A 10 32.49 -9.91 3.64
N VAL A 11 31.56 -10.00 4.59
CA VAL A 11 30.72 -11.19 4.73
C VAL A 11 29.86 -11.24 3.48
N ALA A 12 30.29 -12.05 2.52
CA ALA A 12 29.48 -12.41 1.36
C ALA A 12 28.24 -13.14 1.86
N GLU A 13 27.16 -12.42 2.09
CA GLU A 13 25.82 -13.00 2.24
C GLU A 13 25.43 -13.64 0.90
N THR A 14 25.70 -14.92 0.77
CA THR A 14 25.18 -15.82 -0.26
C THR A 14 23.68 -16.06 -0.03
N GLY A 15 22.87 -14.99 -0.18
CA GLY A 15 21.41 -15.01 -0.23
C GLY A 15 20.91 -14.42 -1.54
N GLY A 16 21.65 -14.61 -2.63
CA GLY A 16 21.51 -13.83 -3.85
C GLY A 16 20.71 -14.46 -4.99
N GLY A 17 19.57 -15.12 -4.77
CA GLY A 17 18.73 -15.54 -5.88
C GLY A 17 17.56 -14.60 -6.12
N PHE A 18 16.55 -14.66 -5.28
CA PHE A 18 15.27 -13.97 -5.47
C PHE A 18 15.33 -12.50 -4.99
N PHE A 19 15.95 -12.22 -3.84
CA PHE A 19 16.05 -10.86 -3.30
C PHE A 19 17.00 -9.95 -4.11
N GLY A 20 18.04 -10.48 -4.70
CA GLY A 20 18.94 -9.72 -5.59
C GLY A 20 18.22 -9.27 -6.87
N PHE A 21 17.46 -10.16 -7.49
CA PHE A 21 16.63 -9.86 -8.66
C PHE A 21 15.58 -8.77 -8.36
N ILE A 22 14.91 -8.86 -7.20
CA ILE A 22 13.93 -7.87 -6.75
C ILE A 22 14.59 -6.49 -6.54
N SER A 23 15.81 -6.44 -5.99
CA SER A 23 16.51 -5.17 -5.75
C SER A 23 16.80 -4.42 -7.04
N ASP A 24 17.22 -5.11 -8.09
CA ASP A 24 17.58 -4.51 -9.38
C ASP A 24 16.33 -4.05 -10.16
N HIS A 25 15.24 -4.81 -10.08
CA HIS A 25 13.98 -4.52 -10.78
C HIS A 25 12.91 -3.82 -9.93
N ARG A 26 13.28 -3.35 -8.73
CA ARG A 26 12.35 -2.77 -7.74
C ARG A 26 11.44 -1.70 -8.32
N ARG A 27 11.98 -0.85 -9.20
CA ARG A 27 11.19 0.23 -9.83
C ARG A 27 10.13 -0.34 -10.78
N VAL A 28 10.52 -1.28 -11.60
CA VAL A 28 9.59 -1.91 -12.57
C VAL A 28 8.48 -2.64 -11.83
N ILE A 29 8.82 -3.37 -10.77
CA ILE A 29 7.85 -4.10 -9.95
C ILE A 29 6.90 -3.13 -9.26
N ASN A 30 7.39 -2.02 -8.68
CA ASN A 30 6.53 -1.01 -8.06
C ASN A 30 5.56 -0.39 -9.08
N ILE A 31 6.01 -0.06 -10.30
CA ILE A 31 5.15 0.44 -11.38
C ILE A 31 4.12 -0.61 -11.78
N ALA A 32 4.54 -1.86 -11.96
CA ALA A 32 3.63 -2.94 -12.31
C ALA A 32 2.55 -3.18 -11.26
N LEU A 33 2.91 -3.17 -9.97
CA LEU A 33 1.97 -3.33 -8.85
C LEU A 33 1.00 -2.15 -8.75
N THR A 34 1.46 -0.90 -8.92
CA THR A 34 0.56 0.26 -8.89
C THR A 34 -0.40 0.28 -10.08
N LEU A 35 0.06 -0.09 -11.28
CA LEU A 35 -0.80 -0.24 -12.44
C LEU A 35 -1.81 -1.37 -12.28
N LEU A 36 -1.38 -2.51 -11.72
CA LEU A 36 -2.29 -3.62 -11.40
C LEU A 36 -3.38 -3.17 -10.42
N GLY A 37 -3.02 -2.41 -9.39
CA GLY A 37 -3.98 -1.82 -8.44
C GLY A 37 -4.98 -0.89 -9.13
N LEU A 38 -4.53 -0.05 -10.06
CA LEU A 38 -5.43 0.80 -10.85
C LEU A 38 -6.40 -0.02 -11.70
N VAL A 39 -5.94 -1.09 -12.35
CA VAL A 39 -6.81 -2.00 -13.10
C VAL A 39 -7.86 -2.64 -12.18
N VAL A 40 -7.47 -3.09 -10.99
CA VAL A 40 -8.39 -3.67 -10.00
C VAL A 40 -9.48 -2.67 -9.60
N ILE A 41 -9.13 -1.40 -9.34
CA ILE A 41 -10.12 -0.36 -9.00
C ILE A 41 -11.05 -0.05 -10.18
N VAL A 42 -10.51 0.01 -11.40
CA VAL A 42 -11.32 0.21 -12.60
C VAL A 42 -12.32 -0.94 -12.78
N LEU A 43 -11.86 -2.19 -12.63
CA LEU A 43 -12.76 -3.36 -12.66
C LEU A 43 -13.82 -3.30 -11.57
N TYR A 44 -13.45 -2.86 -10.36
CA TYR A 44 -14.39 -2.67 -9.26
C TYR A 44 -15.43 -1.59 -9.60
N TYR A 45 -15.03 -0.52 -10.27
CA TYR A 45 -15.94 0.53 -10.71
C TYR A 45 -16.98 0.01 -11.73
N TYR A 46 -16.55 -0.85 -12.68
CA TYR A 46 -17.44 -1.44 -13.70
C TYR A 46 -18.30 -2.59 -13.16
N CYS A 47 -17.95 -3.19 -12.03
CA CYS A 47 -18.73 -4.29 -11.44
C CYS A 47 -20.14 -3.86 -10.98
N GLY A 48 -20.40 -2.55 -10.86
CA GLY A 48 -21.71 -1.96 -10.59
C GLY A 48 -22.30 -2.37 -9.25
N SER A 49 -23.66 -2.42 -9.19
CA SER A 49 -24.43 -2.72 -7.97
C SER A 49 -24.23 -4.16 -7.45
N SER A 50 -23.82 -5.08 -8.30
CA SER A 50 -23.57 -6.49 -7.91
C SER A 50 -22.37 -6.68 -6.98
N CYS A 51 -21.49 -5.67 -6.87
CA CYS A 51 -20.30 -5.70 -6.01
C CYS A 51 -20.36 -4.68 -4.86
N LEU A 52 -21.55 -4.29 -4.44
CA LEU A 52 -21.78 -3.25 -3.42
C LEU A 52 -21.54 -3.73 -1.99
N TYR A 53 -20.55 -4.64 -1.78
CA TYR A 53 -20.31 -5.21 -0.45
C TYR A 53 -19.67 -4.21 0.54
N LEU A 54 -18.99 -3.17 0.06
CA LEU A 54 -18.40 -2.13 0.89
C LEU A 54 -18.61 -0.75 0.25
N ALA A 55 -19.78 -0.15 0.48
CA ALA A 55 -20.01 1.24 0.14
C ALA A 55 -19.66 2.11 1.35
N GLY A 56 -18.70 3.00 1.19
CA GLY A 56 -18.29 3.94 2.23
C GLY A 56 -17.83 5.25 1.63
N ASN A 57 -18.08 6.34 2.36
CA ASN A 57 -17.60 7.67 2.03
C ASN A 57 -16.56 8.12 3.05
N VAL A 58 -15.53 8.79 2.57
CA VAL A 58 -14.54 9.46 3.40
C VAL A 58 -14.61 10.95 3.09
N LEU A 59 -14.96 11.79 4.07
CA LEU A 59 -15.19 13.22 3.87
C LEU A 59 -16.25 13.53 2.80
N GLY A 60 -17.27 12.68 2.65
CA GLY A 60 -18.33 12.86 1.63
C GLY A 60 -17.93 12.43 0.21
N VAL A 61 -16.73 11.92 0.01
CA VAL A 61 -16.23 11.41 -1.28
C VAL A 61 -16.21 9.88 -1.23
N ASP A 62 -16.64 9.24 -2.33
CA ASP A 62 -16.65 7.78 -2.45
C ASP A 62 -15.24 7.21 -2.23
N LEU A 63 -15.15 6.15 -1.42
CA LEU A 63 -13.91 5.45 -1.12
C LEU A 63 -13.16 4.99 -2.39
N LYS A 64 -13.89 4.68 -3.47
CA LYS A 64 -13.30 4.30 -4.76
C LYS A 64 -12.46 5.43 -5.37
N LEU A 65 -12.96 6.68 -5.30
CA LEU A 65 -12.22 7.84 -5.80
C LEU A 65 -10.94 8.09 -4.98
N TRP A 66 -11.00 7.89 -3.67
CA TRP A 66 -9.81 7.94 -2.81
C TRP A 66 -8.78 6.89 -3.20
N GLY A 67 -9.22 5.67 -3.50
CA GLY A 67 -8.34 4.59 -3.97
C GLY A 67 -7.65 4.92 -5.30
N VAL A 68 -8.40 5.46 -6.28
CA VAL A 68 -7.85 5.90 -7.56
C VAL A 68 -6.83 7.01 -7.36
N ALA A 69 -7.17 8.07 -6.61
CA ALA A 69 -6.28 9.19 -6.33
C ALA A 69 -4.99 8.75 -5.63
N PHE A 70 -5.12 7.84 -4.66
CA PHE A 70 -4.00 7.27 -3.92
C PHE A 70 -3.03 6.52 -4.85
N LEU A 71 -3.53 5.58 -5.66
CA LEU A 71 -2.69 4.79 -6.57
C LEU A 71 -2.10 5.66 -7.69
N TRP A 72 -2.85 6.63 -8.19
CA TRP A 72 -2.34 7.57 -9.19
C TRP A 72 -1.19 8.42 -8.64
N LEU A 73 -1.37 8.98 -7.44
CA LEU A 73 -0.31 9.74 -6.75
C LEU A 73 0.92 8.85 -6.49
N LEU A 74 0.69 7.61 -6.07
CA LEU A 74 1.76 6.65 -5.82
C LEU A 74 2.55 6.34 -7.11
N THR A 75 1.86 6.17 -8.24
CA THR A 75 2.49 5.98 -9.55
C THR A 75 3.37 7.18 -9.92
N MET A 76 2.87 8.41 -9.71
CA MET A 76 3.63 9.62 -9.94
C MET A 76 4.90 9.70 -9.06
N LEU A 77 4.79 9.39 -7.76
CA LEU A 77 5.94 9.38 -6.86
C LEU A 77 7.01 8.35 -7.25
N VAL A 78 6.60 7.17 -7.74
CA VAL A 78 7.53 6.15 -8.26
C VAL A 78 8.22 6.63 -9.52
N LEU A 79 7.51 7.30 -10.43
CA LEU A 79 8.07 7.87 -11.67
C LEU A 79 9.10 8.99 -11.35
N PHE A 80 8.77 9.89 -10.44
CA PHE A 80 9.66 10.99 -10.02
C PHE A 80 10.79 10.56 -9.07
N ARG A 81 10.91 9.25 -8.77
CA ARG A 81 11.95 8.68 -7.88
C ARG A 81 11.96 9.25 -6.46
N MET A 82 10.84 9.72 -5.96
CA MET A 82 10.71 10.28 -4.61
C MET A 82 10.53 9.17 -3.55
N HIS A 83 11.56 8.36 -3.32
CA HIS A 83 11.51 7.16 -2.48
C HIS A 83 11.01 7.40 -1.06
N THR A 84 11.33 8.55 -0.44
CA THR A 84 10.89 8.86 0.93
C THR A 84 9.39 9.10 0.99
N PHE A 85 8.86 9.89 0.04
CA PHE A 85 7.42 10.15 -0.05
C PHE A 85 6.64 8.90 -0.46
N CYS A 86 7.20 8.09 -1.35
CA CYS A 86 6.62 6.80 -1.73
C CYS A 86 6.49 5.88 -0.50
N CYS A 87 7.57 5.73 0.30
CA CYS A 87 7.55 4.95 1.52
C CYS A 87 6.51 5.48 2.54
N PHE A 88 6.44 6.80 2.72
CA PHE A 88 5.45 7.44 3.59
C PHE A 88 4.02 7.15 3.11
N LEU A 89 3.73 7.40 1.84
CA LEU A 89 2.39 7.23 1.27
C LEU A 89 1.93 5.77 1.32
N VAL A 90 2.80 4.82 0.95
CA VAL A 90 2.50 3.38 1.03
C VAL A 90 2.22 2.95 2.47
N SER A 91 2.96 3.51 3.45
CA SER A 91 2.73 3.21 4.87
C SER A 91 1.39 3.76 5.37
N VAL A 92 1.01 4.98 4.96
CA VAL A 92 -0.32 5.55 5.25
C VAL A 92 -1.42 4.70 4.61
N GLY A 93 -1.24 4.29 3.34
CA GLY A 93 -2.17 3.41 2.65
C GLY A 93 -2.35 2.07 3.36
N LEU A 94 -1.24 1.46 3.83
CA LEU A 94 -1.31 0.22 4.59
C LEU A 94 -2.13 0.38 5.89
N GLY A 95 -1.96 1.49 6.61
CA GLY A 95 -2.78 1.80 7.78
C GLY A 95 -4.28 1.87 7.44
N GLY A 96 -4.60 2.48 6.31
CA GLY A 96 -5.97 2.52 5.79
C GLY A 96 -6.52 1.14 5.43
N GLU A 97 -5.73 0.31 4.74
CA GLU A 97 -6.14 -1.05 4.39
C GLU A 97 -6.35 -1.94 5.62
N ILE A 98 -5.52 -1.81 6.65
CA ILE A 98 -5.70 -2.51 7.93
C ILE A 98 -7.06 -2.16 8.54
N PHE A 99 -7.45 -0.87 8.53
CA PHE A 99 -8.75 -0.44 9.00
C PHE A 99 -9.88 -1.05 8.15
N LEU A 100 -9.80 -0.97 6.83
CA LEU A 100 -10.83 -1.48 5.92
C LEU A 100 -11.00 -3.00 6.01
N VAL A 101 -9.91 -3.75 6.09
CA VAL A 101 -9.96 -5.21 6.28
C VAL A 101 -10.54 -5.55 7.66
N GLY A 102 -10.12 -4.85 8.71
CA GLY A 102 -10.68 -5.00 10.05
C GLY A 102 -12.19 -4.74 10.07
N TYR A 103 -12.64 -3.67 9.40
CA TYR A 103 -14.06 -3.33 9.25
C TYR A 103 -14.85 -4.45 8.54
N GLN A 104 -14.30 -5.01 7.43
CA GLN A 104 -14.92 -6.10 6.71
C GLN A 104 -15.08 -7.37 7.56
N ILE A 105 -14.06 -7.71 8.36
CA ILE A 105 -14.09 -8.87 9.27
C ILE A 105 -15.16 -8.66 10.36
N PHE A 106 -15.22 -7.47 10.95
CA PHE A 106 -16.16 -7.15 12.02
C PHE A 106 -17.61 -7.20 11.54
N HIS A 107 -17.88 -6.65 10.34
CA HIS A 107 -19.23 -6.61 9.76
C HIS A 107 -19.57 -7.83 8.89
N ARG A 108 -18.65 -8.79 8.76
CA ARG A 108 -18.81 -9.99 7.91
C ARG A 108 -19.16 -9.70 6.46
N THR A 109 -18.71 -8.55 5.95
CA THR A 109 -18.91 -8.09 4.57
C THR A 109 -17.59 -8.19 3.82
N TYR A 110 -17.38 -9.25 3.06
CA TYR A 110 -16.13 -9.45 2.35
C TYR A 110 -16.20 -8.90 0.94
N CYS A 111 -15.31 -7.95 0.64
CA CYS A 111 -15.13 -7.41 -0.71
C CYS A 111 -13.84 -7.99 -1.32
N PRO A 112 -13.91 -8.88 -2.33
CA PRO A 112 -12.72 -9.49 -2.91
C PRO A 112 -11.79 -8.45 -3.55
N PHE A 113 -12.33 -7.40 -4.17
CA PHE A 113 -11.52 -6.31 -4.76
C PHE A 113 -10.73 -5.54 -3.71
N CYS A 114 -11.34 -5.25 -2.55
CA CYS A 114 -10.65 -4.59 -1.44
C CYS A 114 -9.53 -5.48 -0.87
N LEU A 115 -9.76 -6.79 -0.75
CA LEU A 115 -8.75 -7.73 -0.27
C LEU A 115 -7.56 -7.82 -1.24
N ILE A 116 -7.82 -7.86 -2.56
CA ILE A 116 -6.77 -7.85 -3.59
C ILE A 116 -5.98 -6.53 -3.51
N LEU A 117 -6.66 -5.40 -3.34
CA LEU A 117 -6.02 -4.10 -3.21
C LEU A 117 -5.14 -4.03 -1.96
N ALA A 118 -5.64 -4.52 -0.82
CA ALA A 118 -4.88 -4.62 0.43
C ALA A 118 -3.61 -5.46 0.25
N LEU A 119 -3.70 -6.55 -0.50
CA LEU A 119 -2.55 -7.41 -0.79
C LEU A 119 -1.52 -6.69 -1.68
N ILE A 120 -1.97 -5.91 -2.68
CA ILE A 120 -1.10 -5.11 -3.53
C ILE A 120 -0.38 -4.02 -2.69
N VAL A 121 -1.12 -3.29 -1.85
CA VAL A 121 -0.55 -2.26 -0.96
C VAL A 121 0.45 -2.88 0.02
N PHE A 122 0.13 -4.06 0.58
CA PHE A 122 1.03 -4.80 1.44
C PHE A 122 2.32 -5.21 0.71
N ALA A 123 2.22 -5.72 -0.53
CA ALA A 123 3.38 -6.07 -1.35
C ALA A 123 4.25 -4.84 -1.63
N LEU A 124 3.64 -3.70 -2.01
CA LEU A 124 4.33 -2.43 -2.19
C LEU A 124 5.02 -1.97 -0.91
N PHE A 125 4.38 -2.14 0.25
CA PHE A 125 4.96 -1.82 1.56
C PHE A 125 6.21 -2.64 1.83
N VAL A 126 6.14 -3.96 1.70
CA VAL A 126 7.29 -4.87 1.91
C VAL A 126 8.45 -4.51 0.99
N MET A 127 8.17 -4.22 -0.29
CA MET A 127 9.18 -3.81 -1.27
C MET A 127 9.85 -2.47 -0.93
N ASN A 128 9.11 -1.55 -0.30
CA ASN A 128 9.61 -0.22 0.04
C ASN A 128 10.06 -0.08 1.51
N LEU A 129 10.01 -1.17 2.28
CA LEU A 129 10.39 -1.20 3.68
C LEU A 129 11.87 -0.84 3.86
N ASN A 130 12.13 0.20 4.64
CA ASN A 130 13.49 0.61 5.00
C ASN A 130 13.64 0.61 6.52
N LYS A 131 14.41 -0.34 7.04
CA LYS A 131 14.63 -0.52 8.49
C LYS A 131 15.15 0.75 9.18
N LYS A 132 15.91 1.60 8.47
CA LYS A 132 16.43 2.86 9.01
C LYS A 132 15.35 3.92 9.29
N LYS A 133 14.15 3.75 8.71
CA LYS A 133 13.01 4.69 8.85
C LYS A 133 11.82 4.07 9.57
N LEU A 134 12.06 3.09 10.42
CA LEU A 134 11.01 2.32 11.10
C LEU A 134 10.04 3.21 11.88
N THR A 135 10.55 4.21 12.61
CA THR A 135 9.71 5.17 13.36
C THR A 135 8.77 5.95 12.45
N LEU A 136 9.28 6.44 11.31
CA LEU A 136 8.46 7.14 10.32
C LEU A 136 7.38 6.23 9.73
N ILE A 137 7.72 4.98 9.47
CA ILE A 137 6.81 3.96 8.94
C ILE A 137 5.68 3.70 9.94
N LEU A 138 6.00 3.44 11.20
CA LEU A 138 5.01 3.19 12.25
C LEU A 138 4.07 4.38 12.45
N LEU A 139 4.62 5.60 12.50
CA LEU A 139 3.82 6.82 12.60
C LEU A 139 2.89 7.00 11.41
N SER A 140 3.37 6.70 10.20
CA SER A 140 2.57 6.82 8.97
C SER A 140 1.44 5.79 8.92
N VAL A 141 1.69 4.55 9.34
CA VAL A 141 0.65 3.51 9.45
C VAL A 141 -0.41 3.93 10.47
N ALA A 142 0.01 4.41 11.66
CA ALA A 142 -0.91 4.91 12.67
C ALA A 142 -1.74 6.09 12.15
N LEU A 143 -1.13 7.02 11.41
CA LEU A 143 -1.82 8.15 10.80
C LEU A 143 -2.91 7.68 9.82
N GLY A 144 -2.61 6.72 8.94
CA GLY A 144 -3.57 6.17 7.97
C GLY A 144 -4.75 5.49 8.67
N LEU A 145 -4.47 4.70 9.72
CA LEU A 145 -5.48 4.03 10.50
C LEU A 145 -6.40 5.02 11.22
N VAL A 146 -5.82 6.02 11.91
CA VAL A 146 -6.58 7.06 12.62
C VAL A 146 -7.38 7.91 11.66
N PHE A 147 -6.82 8.30 10.52
CA PHE A 147 -7.51 9.09 9.51
C PHE A 147 -8.77 8.38 9.01
N LEU A 148 -8.65 7.11 8.59
CA LEU A 148 -9.84 6.37 8.14
C LEU A 148 -10.82 6.09 9.27
N SER A 149 -10.37 5.74 10.46
CA SER A 149 -11.28 5.50 11.59
C SER A 149 -12.09 6.74 11.99
N ALA A 150 -11.51 7.94 11.81
CA ALA A 150 -12.18 9.20 12.14
C ALA A 150 -13.15 9.68 11.04
N PHE A 151 -12.84 9.45 9.77
CA PHE A 151 -13.57 10.04 8.64
C PHE A 151 -14.35 9.05 7.79
N PHE A 152 -14.23 7.75 8.06
CA PHE A 152 -14.98 6.73 7.33
C PHE A 152 -16.44 6.71 7.78
N GLN A 153 -17.35 6.87 6.81
CA GLN A 153 -18.78 6.74 7.00
C GLN A 153 -19.29 5.58 6.15
N SER A 154 -19.78 4.54 6.80
CA SER A 154 -20.44 3.44 6.10
C SER A 154 -21.79 3.92 5.55
N VAL A 155 -22.03 3.69 4.27
CA VAL A 155 -23.37 3.89 3.70
C VAL A 155 -24.19 2.64 4.01
N PRO A 156 -25.33 2.76 4.76
CA PRO A 156 -26.16 1.61 5.04
C PRO A 156 -26.70 1.05 3.71
N LEU A 157 -26.44 -0.23 3.47
CA LEU A 157 -27.02 -0.93 2.33
C LEU A 157 -28.55 -0.92 2.52
N LYS A 158 -29.27 -0.20 1.64
CA LYS A 158 -30.70 -0.42 1.49
C LYS A 158 -30.88 -1.80 0.88
N ILE A 159 -31.25 -2.76 1.71
CA ILE A 159 -31.76 -4.05 1.26
C ILE A 159 -33.20 -3.76 0.77
N GLU A 160 -33.37 -3.58 -0.54
CA GLU A 160 -34.69 -3.70 -1.19
C GLU A 160 -34.92 -5.15 -1.56
#